data_3b88ef763ddf1d0d8bcac8776154349b
#
_entry.id   3b88ef763ddf1d0d8bcac8776154349b
#
_cell.length_a   1.000
_cell.length_b   1.000
_cell.length_c   1.000
_cell.angle_alpha   90.00
_cell.angle_beta   90.00
_cell.angle_gamma   90.00
#
_symmetry.space_group_name_H-M   'P 1'
#
loop_
_entity.id
_entity.type
_entity.pdbx_description
1 polymer ?
#
loop_
_entity_poly.entity_id
_entity_poly.type
_entity_poly.pdbx_seq_one_letter_code
_entity_poly.pdbx_strand_id
1 'polypeptide(L)'
;MATLGFIGTGGMGSGMAANLIKAGNKLVITDLRREQSKGLESQGAVFKDSPKAVAESCDVVCSMLPYNQAVQAVGLGKGGLHEATSGAKLWIDFSSIDKKTIVGVDAELSKKGWTILDGSAGGVEEAAAAGTLSLWLSGSKAVFDQHQDIFKAMGNKIIFVGELGNAKLVKNAMAMFAAVVHLTLAETCAWLKKGGLSEDTFRTILKNSQQDSVAIDRIMEIIVSKKYKPRKSWMPKDVGFGLDMAREMEVPMPFVALAYQMFSIAQAT
;
A
#
# COMPACT_ATOMS: atom_id res chain seq x y z
N MET A 1 14.33 -13.05 17.84
CA MET A 1 13.73 -13.64 16.62
C MET A 1 12.26 -13.85 16.88
N ALA A 2 11.41 -13.14 16.18
CA ALA A 2 9.96 -13.33 16.24
C ALA A 2 9.50 -14.28 15.12
N THR A 3 8.36 -14.93 15.31
CA THR A 3 7.66 -15.60 14.21
C THR A 3 6.57 -14.66 13.71
N LEU A 4 6.70 -14.20 12.46
CA LEU A 4 5.75 -13.28 11.85
C LEU A 4 4.87 -13.99 10.83
N GLY A 5 3.60 -13.62 10.78
CA GLY A 5 2.67 -14.00 9.73
C GLY A 5 2.65 -12.97 8.62
N PHE A 6 2.53 -13.39 7.35
CA PHE A 6 2.30 -12.45 6.24
C PHE A 6 1.23 -12.98 5.30
N ILE A 7 0.17 -12.18 5.10
CA ILE A 7 -0.98 -12.52 4.28
C ILE A 7 -1.03 -11.63 3.04
N GLY A 8 -1.03 -12.25 1.86
CA GLY A 8 -0.97 -11.55 0.59
C GLY A 8 0.46 -11.36 0.10
N THR A 9 0.95 -12.32 -0.69
CA THR A 9 2.34 -12.39 -1.22
C THR A 9 2.43 -11.98 -2.70
N GLY A 10 1.54 -11.06 -3.12
CA GLY A 10 1.60 -10.42 -4.43
C GLY A 10 2.82 -9.51 -4.60
N GLY A 11 2.87 -8.71 -5.67
CA GLY A 11 4.04 -7.90 -6.02
C GLY A 11 4.64 -7.08 -4.88
N MET A 12 3.81 -6.31 -4.15
CA MET A 12 4.26 -5.55 -2.98
C MET A 12 4.55 -6.44 -1.78
N GLY A 13 3.60 -7.35 -1.45
CA GLY A 13 3.68 -8.18 -0.24
C GLY A 13 4.86 -9.15 -0.26
N SER A 14 5.24 -9.69 -1.41
CA SER A 14 6.40 -10.58 -1.53
C SER A 14 7.71 -9.86 -1.20
N GLY A 15 7.90 -8.63 -1.66
CA GLY A 15 9.07 -7.80 -1.33
C GLY A 15 9.12 -7.46 0.17
N MET A 16 7.99 -7.05 0.75
CA MET A 16 7.87 -6.75 2.18
C MET A 16 8.19 -7.99 3.03
N ALA A 17 7.58 -9.14 2.70
CA ALA A 17 7.79 -10.40 3.40
C ALA A 17 9.24 -10.90 3.30
N ALA A 18 9.88 -10.80 2.12
CA ALA A 18 11.28 -11.17 1.94
C ALA A 18 12.22 -10.34 2.82
N ASN A 19 11.94 -9.05 3.00
CA ASN A 19 12.75 -8.21 3.89
C ASN A 19 12.58 -8.58 5.38
N LEU A 20 11.42 -9.06 5.80
CA LEU A 20 11.24 -9.60 7.15
C LEU A 20 12.08 -10.87 7.37
N ILE A 21 12.18 -11.75 6.36
CA ILE A 21 13.09 -12.91 6.41
C ILE A 21 14.56 -12.45 6.51
N LYS A 22 14.98 -11.51 5.65
CA LYS A 22 16.34 -10.94 5.66
C LYS A 22 16.71 -10.30 7.00
N ALA A 23 15.72 -9.74 7.70
CA ALA A 23 15.90 -9.19 9.05
C ALA A 23 15.99 -10.29 10.16
N GLY A 24 16.01 -11.57 9.78
CA GLY A 24 16.22 -12.71 10.70
C GLY A 24 14.94 -13.25 11.35
N ASN A 25 13.74 -12.87 10.87
CA ASN A 25 12.49 -13.41 11.39
C ASN A 25 12.12 -14.73 10.73
N LYS A 26 11.48 -15.64 11.49
CA LYS A 26 10.75 -16.77 10.90
C LYS A 26 9.47 -16.26 10.29
N LEU A 27 9.09 -16.76 9.11
CA LEU A 27 7.90 -16.27 8.41
C LEU A 27 6.92 -17.39 8.12
N VAL A 28 5.65 -17.14 8.45
CA VAL A 28 4.50 -18.00 8.10
C VAL A 28 3.63 -17.22 7.15
N ILE A 29 3.28 -17.80 6.00
CA ILE A 29 2.64 -17.05 4.92
C ILE A 29 1.37 -17.73 4.40
N THR A 30 0.47 -16.93 3.80
CA THR A 30 -0.64 -17.43 2.98
C THR A 30 -1.00 -16.45 1.87
N ASP A 31 -1.48 -16.96 0.78
CA ASP A 31 -2.08 -16.24 -0.35
C ASP A 31 -3.15 -17.12 -1.00
N LEU A 32 -4.16 -16.52 -1.59
CA LEU A 32 -5.19 -17.25 -2.36
C LEU A 32 -4.57 -17.98 -3.56
N ARG A 33 -3.50 -17.44 -4.13
CA ARG A 33 -2.72 -18.03 -5.23
C ARG A 33 -1.38 -18.51 -4.69
N ARG A 34 -1.32 -19.77 -4.29
CA ARG A 34 -0.14 -20.36 -3.66
C ARG A 34 1.14 -20.21 -4.50
N GLU A 35 1.03 -20.18 -5.81
CA GLU A 35 2.18 -19.97 -6.71
C GLU A 35 2.92 -18.66 -6.45
N GLN A 36 2.26 -17.62 -5.93
CA GLN A 36 2.90 -16.37 -5.56
C GLN A 36 3.76 -16.47 -4.30
N SER A 37 3.52 -17.48 -3.48
CA SER A 37 4.27 -17.73 -2.25
C SER A 37 5.55 -18.54 -2.45
N LYS A 38 5.73 -19.24 -3.58
CA LYS A 38 6.86 -20.15 -3.83
C LYS A 38 8.24 -19.50 -3.66
N GLY A 39 8.38 -18.24 -4.09
CA GLY A 39 9.63 -17.50 -3.93
C GLY A 39 9.98 -17.19 -2.46
N LEU A 40 9.00 -17.12 -1.57
CA LEU A 40 9.20 -16.96 -0.13
C LEU A 40 9.41 -18.31 0.56
N GLU A 41 8.70 -19.35 0.11
CA GLU A 41 8.92 -20.73 0.59
C GLU A 41 10.37 -21.18 0.34
N SER A 42 10.95 -20.85 -0.83
CA SER A 42 12.37 -21.12 -1.12
C SER A 42 13.36 -20.34 -0.24
N GLN A 43 12.91 -19.28 0.42
CA GLN A 43 13.68 -18.50 1.39
C GLN A 43 13.43 -18.94 2.84
N GLY A 44 12.68 -20.03 3.04
CA GLY A 44 12.43 -20.61 4.37
C GLY A 44 11.09 -20.21 5.00
N ALA A 45 10.19 -19.52 4.28
CA ALA A 45 8.85 -19.26 4.80
C ALA A 45 7.99 -20.52 4.80
N VAL A 46 7.12 -20.66 5.80
CA VAL A 46 6.19 -21.78 5.94
C VAL A 46 4.81 -21.37 5.43
N PHE A 47 4.31 -22.03 4.40
CA PHE A 47 2.97 -21.79 3.89
C PHE A 47 1.88 -22.42 4.76
N LYS A 48 0.76 -21.73 4.93
CA LYS A 48 -0.46 -22.19 5.60
C LYS A 48 -1.68 -21.94 4.72
N ASP A 49 -2.71 -22.75 4.88
CA ASP A 49 -3.86 -22.75 3.98
C ASP A 49 -4.93 -21.67 4.33
N SER A 50 -4.76 -20.93 5.43
CA SER A 50 -5.72 -19.91 5.84
C SER A 50 -5.11 -18.82 6.71
N PRO A 51 -5.71 -17.61 6.74
CA PRO A 51 -5.37 -16.56 7.70
C PRO A 51 -5.39 -17.03 9.16
N LYS A 52 -6.39 -17.82 9.55
CA LYS A 52 -6.47 -18.45 10.88
C LYS A 52 -5.22 -19.27 11.18
N ALA A 53 -4.83 -20.18 10.29
CA ALA A 53 -3.67 -21.05 10.51
C ALA A 53 -2.35 -20.27 10.53
N VAL A 54 -2.25 -19.14 9.81
CA VAL A 54 -1.13 -18.20 9.94
C VAL A 54 -1.12 -17.60 11.34
N ALA A 55 -2.23 -17.04 11.81
CA ALA A 55 -2.34 -16.39 13.10
C ALA A 55 -1.99 -17.35 14.26
N GLU A 56 -2.46 -18.59 14.20
CA GLU A 56 -2.20 -19.61 15.22
C GLU A 56 -0.72 -20.10 15.24
N SER A 57 0.07 -19.69 14.23
CA SER A 57 1.47 -20.11 14.06
C SER A 57 2.49 -18.97 14.23
N CYS A 58 2.07 -17.77 14.62
CA CYS A 58 2.95 -16.60 14.71
C CYS A 58 2.61 -15.67 15.88
N ASP A 59 3.45 -14.66 16.10
CA ASP A 59 3.29 -13.66 17.17
C ASP A 59 2.55 -12.41 16.69
N VAL A 60 2.78 -12.02 15.42
CA VAL A 60 2.19 -10.84 14.77
C VAL A 60 1.83 -11.20 13.34
N VAL A 61 0.66 -10.80 12.89
CA VAL A 61 0.23 -10.92 11.48
C VAL A 61 0.41 -9.60 10.76
N CYS A 62 1.10 -9.61 9.61
CA CYS A 62 1.13 -8.54 8.64
C CYS A 62 0.29 -8.90 7.41
N SER A 63 -0.26 -7.92 6.70
CA SER A 63 -0.95 -8.18 5.43
C SER A 63 -0.77 -7.06 4.41
N MET A 64 -0.84 -7.44 3.11
CA MET A 64 -0.82 -6.52 1.98
C MET A 64 -1.80 -7.03 0.91
N LEU A 65 -3.04 -6.53 0.96
CA LEU A 65 -4.18 -7.05 0.22
C LEU A 65 -4.70 -6.02 -0.81
N PRO A 66 -5.36 -6.48 -1.89
CA PRO A 66 -5.65 -5.62 -3.05
C PRO A 66 -6.89 -4.72 -2.88
N TYR A 67 -7.87 -5.06 -2.03
CA TYR A 67 -9.17 -4.37 -1.93
C TYR A 67 -9.89 -4.65 -0.61
N ASN A 68 -10.94 -3.87 -0.32
CA ASN A 68 -11.72 -3.91 0.93
C ASN A 68 -12.23 -5.30 1.29
N GLN A 69 -12.83 -6.00 0.32
CA GLN A 69 -13.40 -7.34 0.54
C GLN A 69 -12.34 -8.38 0.92
N ALA A 70 -11.09 -8.22 0.42
CA ALA A 70 -10.01 -9.11 0.81
C ALA A 70 -9.60 -8.90 2.27
N VAL A 71 -9.55 -7.64 2.74
CA VAL A 71 -9.27 -7.32 4.15
C VAL A 71 -10.40 -7.84 5.05
N GLN A 72 -11.66 -7.63 4.67
CA GLN A 72 -12.80 -8.17 5.40
C GLN A 72 -12.77 -9.71 5.45
N ALA A 73 -12.47 -10.37 4.34
CA ALA A 73 -12.37 -11.82 4.29
C ALA A 73 -11.24 -12.38 5.16
N VAL A 74 -10.07 -11.73 5.15
CA VAL A 74 -8.94 -12.10 6.02
C VAL A 74 -9.29 -11.91 7.49
N GLY A 75 -9.90 -10.78 7.85
CA GLY A 75 -10.27 -10.51 9.24
C GLY A 75 -11.45 -11.36 9.72
N LEU A 76 -12.55 -11.38 8.96
CA LEU A 76 -13.88 -11.79 9.42
C LEU A 76 -14.53 -12.91 8.58
N GLY A 77 -13.89 -13.36 7.50
CA GLY A 77 -14.38 -14.43 6.65
C GLY A 77 -14.12 -15.82 7.25
N LYS A 78 -14.69 -16.85 6.63
CA LYS A 78 -14.42 -18.25 7.02
C LYS A 78 -12.92 -18.56 6.94
N GLY A 79 -12.36 -19.11 8.01
CA GLY A 79 -10.91 -19.31 8.14
C GLY A 79 -10.13 -18.03 8.35
N GLY A 80 -10.79 -16.92 8.70
CA GLY A 80 -10.19 -15.62 8.98
C GLY A 80 -9.58 -15.52 10.38
N LEU A 81 -9.00 -14.35 10.64
CA LEU A 81 -8.28 -14.08 11.91
C LEU A 81 -9.18 -14.18 13.13
N HIS A 82 -10.47 -13.79 13.00
CA HIS A 82 -11.44 -13.84 14.10
C HIS A 82 -11.71 -15.27 14.64
N GLU A 83 -11.40 -16.31 13.86
CA GLU A 83 -11.55 -17.71 14.25
C GLU A 83 -10.31 -18.27 14.96
N ALA A 84 -9.18 -17.52 14.99
CA ALA A 84 -7.95 -17.97 15.64
C ALA A 84 -8.12 -18.00 17.17
N THR A 85 -7.85 -19.17 17.77
CA THR A 85 -8.00 -19.43 19.21
C THR A 85 -6.70 -19.30 20.00
N SER A 86 -5.56 -19.28 19.30
CA SER A 86 -4.20 -19.16 19.86
C SER A 86 -3.31 -18.30 18.98
N GLY A 87 -2.06 -18.07 19.38
CA GLY A 87 -1.07 -17.34 18.62
C GLY A 87 -1.28 -15.84 18.61
N ALA A 88 -1.10 -15.22 17.44
CA ALA A 88 -1.15 -13.77 17.27
C ALA A 88 -2.49 -13.14 17.69
N LYS A 89 -2.40 -11.96 18.29
CA LYS A 89 -3.52 -11.07 18.57
C LYS A 89 -3.23 -9.62 18.10
N LEU A 90 -2.17 -9.44 17.34
CA LEU A 90 -1.86 -8.19 16.65
C LEU A 90 -1.89 -8.41 15.14
N TRP A 91 -2.64 -7.58 14.44
CA TRP A 91 -2.68 -7.51 13.00
C TRP A 91 -2.22 -6.14 12.50
N ILE A 92 -1.20 -6.10 11.65
CA ILE A 92 -0.69 -4.90 11.00
C ILE A 92 -1.07 -4.97 9.52
N ASP A 93 -2.07 -4.18 9.10
CA ASP A 93 -2.57 -4.20 7.73
C ASP A 93 -2.02 -3.05 6.90
N PHE A 94 -1.26 -3.36 5.83
CA PHE A 94 -0.68 -2.38 4.90
C PHE A 94 -1.49 -2.18 3.61
N SER A 95 -2.68 -2.75 3.53
CA SER A 95 -3.52 -2.73 2.33
C SER A 95 -3.97 -1.32 1.94
N SER A 96 -4.07 -1.05 0.63
CA SER A 96 -4.66 0.20 0.11
C SER A 96 -6.19 0.04 -0.01
N ILE A 97 -6.89 0.47 1.02
CA ILE A 97 -8.34 0.38 1.21
C ILE A 97 -8.90 1.69 1.79
N ASP A 98 -10.21 1.77 1.97
CA ASP A 98 -10.84 2.90 2.68
C ASP A 98 -10.74 2.78 4.21
N LYS A 99 -10.88 3.93 4.89
CA LYS A 99 -10.86 4.03 6.35
C LYS A 99 -12.01 3.24 7.01
N LYS A 100 -13.20 3.28 6.44
CA LYS A 100 -14.40 2.64 6.97
C LYS A 100 -14.23 1.12 7.11
N THR A 101 -13.59 0.52 6.12
CA THR A 101 -13.32 -0.92 6.12
C THR A 101 -12.43 -1.34 7.28
N ILE A 102 -11.30 -0.67 7.50
CA ILE A 102 -10.39 -1.08 8.58
C ILE A 102 -10.98 -0.82 9.97
N VAL A 103 -11.69 0.29 10.14
CA VAL A 103 -12.39 0.63 11.39
C VAL A 103 -13.52 -0.38 11.68
N GLY A 104 -14.29 -0.77 10.65
CA GLY A 104 -15.34 -1.78 10.80
C GLY A 104 -14.81 -3.16 11.16
N VAL A 105 -13.69 -3.56 10.57
CA VAL A 105 -13.02 -4.83 10.90
C VAL A 105 -12.45 -4.80 12.33
N ASP A 106 -11.84 -3.69 12.74
CA ASP A 106 -11.34 -3.51 14.10
C ASP A 106 -12.46 -3.61 15.15
N ALA A 107 -13.61 -3.02 14.90
CA ALA A 107 -14.78 -3.08 15.80
C ALA A 107 -15.24 -4.51 16.10
N GLU A 108 -15.05 -5.44 15.16
CA GLU A 108 -15.39 -6.86 15.36
C GLU A 108 -14.22 -7.66 15.95
N LEU A 109 -13.01 -7.45 15.47
CA LEU A 109 -11.82 -8.17 15.93
C LEU A 109 -11.44 -7.82 17.38
N SER A 110 -11.62 -6.57 17.79
CA SER A 110 -11.36 -6.13 19.17
C SER A 110 -12.20 -6.90 20.20
N LYS A 111 -13.43 -7.28 19.85
CA LYS A 111 -14.29 -8.15 20.69
C LYS A 111 -13.70 -9.56 20.91
N LYS A 112 -12.74 -9.96 20.07
CA LYS A 112 -12.00 -11.23 20.14
C LYS A 112 -10.58 -11.04 20.70
N GLY A 113 -10.28 -9.88 21.28
CA GLY A 113 -8.99 -9.56 21.87
C GLY A 113 -7.89 -9.23 20.85
N TRP A 114 -8.23 -8.94 19.60
CA TRP A 114 -7.28 -8.47 18.61
C TRP A 114 -7.01 -6.97 18.74
N THR A 115 -5.82 -6.58 18.40
CA THR A 115 -5.44 -5.19 18.16
C THR A 115 -5.08 -5.04 16.68
N ILE A 116 -5.60 -4.00 16.03
CA ILE A 116 -5.18 -3.65 14.67
C ILE A 116 -4.26 -2.42 14.73
N LEU A 117 -3.12 -2.52 14.05
CA LEU A 117 -2.34 -1.36 13.67
C LEU A 117 -2.54 -1.16 12.17
N ASP A 118 -3.09 -0.01 11.80
CA ASP A 118 -3.31 0.34 10.42
C ASP A 118 -2.03 0.90 9.81
N GLY A 119 -1.59 0.32 8.73
CA GLY A 119 -0.46 0.74 7.94
C GLY A 119 -0.83 1.05 6.50
N SER A 120 0.00 1.81 5.83
CA SER A 120 -0.05 2.00 4.39
C SER A 120 1.35 2.18 3.84
N ALA A 121 1.58 1.73 2.62
CA ALA A 121 2.88 1.79 1.97
C ALA A 121 2.87 2.76 0.79
N GLY A 122 3.83 3.67 0.78
CA GLY A 122 4.18 4.52 -0.35
C GLY A 122 5.41 3.98 -1.05
N GLY A 123 5.32 3.78 -2.34
CA GLY A 123 6.37 3.20 -3.18
C GLY A 123 5.78 2.22 -4.19
N VAL A 124 6.65 1.48 -4.83
CA VAL A 124 6.34 0.47 -5.84
C VAL A 124 7.03 -0.85 -5.50
N GLU A 125 6.82 -1.89 -6.31
CA GLU A 125 7.35 -3.23 -6.06
C GLU A 125 8.88 -3.24 -5.89
N GLU A 126 9.60 -2.41 -6.63
CA GLU A 126 11.05 -2.25 -6.52
C GLU A 126 11.46 -1.69 -5.14
N ALA A 127 10.74 -0.71 -4.63
CA ALA A 127 10.98 -0.16 -3.30
C ALA A 127 10.60 -1.16 -2.19
N ALA A 128 9.54 -1.97 -2.40
CA ALA A 128 9.18 -3.03 -1.49
C ALA A 128 10.28 -4.12 -1.42
N ALA A 129 10.83 -4.52 -2.57
CA ALA A 129 11.94 -5.48 -2.63
C ALA A 129 13.23 -4.94 -1.99
N ALA A 130 13.49 -3.63 -2.14
CA ALA A 130 14.66 -2.96 -1.58
C ALA A 130 14.54 -2.61 -0.09
N GLY A 131 13.37 -2.74 0.53
CA GLY A 131 13.14 -2.33 1.93
C GLY A 131 13.17 -0.81 2.12
N THR A 132 12.80 -0.03 1.10
CA THR A 132 12.87 1.43 1.11
C THR A 132 11.51 2.13 1.04
N LEU A 133 10.45 1.42 1.42
CA LEU A 133 9.10 1.99 1.43
C LEU A 133 8.97 3.18 2.39
N SER A 134 8.08 4.11 2.04
CA SER A 134 7.53 5.04 3.01
C SER A 134 6.33 4.37 3.68
N LEU A 135 6.37 4.23 5.00
CA LEU A 135 5.32 3.59 5.78
C LEU A 135 4.61 4.61 6.65
N TRP A 136 3.30 4.68 6.54
CA TRP A 136 2.43 5.46 7.41
C TRP A 136 1.65 4.50 8.29
N LEU A 137 1.76 4.69 9.62
CA LEU A 137 1.14 3.79 10.60
C LEU A 137 0.17 4.57 11.48
N SER A 138 -0.95 3.98 11.82
CA SER A 138 -1.94 4.57 12.72
C SER A 138 -2.60 3.54 13.63
N GLY A 139 -3.20 3.99 14.73
CA GLY A 139 -3.79 3.16 15.78
C GLY A 139 -3.08 3.36 17.13
N SER A 140 -2.76 2.30 17.84
CA SER A 140 -2.09 2.40 19.14
C SER A 140 -0.63 2.84 19.00
N LYS A 141 -0.29 4.01 19.57
CA LYS A 141 1.10 4.51 19.59
C LYS A 141 2.05 3.57 20.33
N ALA A 142 1.59 2.97 21.41
CA ALA A 142 2.40 2.01 22.19
C ALA A 142 2.74 0.77 21.36
N VAL A 143 1.77 0.23 20.61
CA VAL A 143 2.00 -0.90 19.70
C VAL A 143 2.94 -0.52 18.56
N PHE A 144 2.78 0.68 18.00
CA PHE A 144 3.69 1.20 16.97
C PHE A 144 5.13 1.26 17.50
N ASP A 145 5.34 1.78 18.72
CA ASP A 145 6.68 1.92 19.30
C ASP A 145 7.33 0.56 19.60
N GLN A 146 6.56 -0.44 20.01
CA GLN A 146 7.05 -1.79 20.29
C GLN A 146 7.49 -2.57 19.04
N HIS A 147 6.97 -2.23 17.86
CA HIS A 147 7.17 -3.02 16.63
C HIS A 147 8.00 -2.30 15.56
N GLN A 148 8.83 -1.33 15.97
CA GLN A 148 9.67 -0.55 15.05
C GLN A 148 10.58 -1.41 14.16
N ASP A 149 11.05 -2.55 14.65
CA ASP A 149 11.94 -3.44 13.89
C ASP A 149 11.22 -4.06 12.67
N ILE A 150 9.92 -4.35 12.79
CA ILE A 150 9.10 -4.82 11.68
C ILE A 150 9.04 -3.74 10.59
N PHE A 151 8.81 -2.49 10.96
CA PHE A 151 8.70 -1.39 10.00
C PHE A 151 10.04 -1.06 9.35
N LYS A 152 11.13 -1.01 10.13
CA LYS A 152 12.49 -0.74 9.64
C LYS A 152 13.01 -1.80 8.67
N ALA A 153 12.53 -3.04 8.78
CA ALA A 153 12.85 -4.08 7.82
C ALA A 153 12.24 -3.82 6.42
N MET A 154 11.09 -3.16 6.36
CA MET A 154 10.32 -2.97 5.12
C MET A 154 10.43 -1.56 4.54
N GLY A 155 10.82 -0.57 5.34
CA GLY A 155 10.84 0.83 4.91
C GLY A 155 11.88 1.67 5.64
N ASN A 156 12.24 2.80 5.04
CA ASN A 156 13.23 3.74 5.58
C ASN A 156 12.62 5.11 5.98
N LYS A 157 11.34 5.34 5.67
CA LYS A 157 10.58 6.51 6.10
C LYS A 157 9.33 6.01 6.84
N ILE A 158 9.36 6.08 8.16
CA ILE A 158 8.32 5.52 9.01
C ILE A 158 7.68 6.66 9.80
N ILE A 159 6.39 6.90 9.59
CA ILE A 159 5.67 8.02 10.18
C ILE A 159 4.42 7.50 10.87
N PHE A 160 4.25 7.83 12.16
CA PHE A 160 3.01 7.60 12.89
C PHE A 160 2.04 8.76 12.61
N VAL A 161 0.80 8.44 12.21
CA VAL A 161 -0.20 9.42 11.76
C VAL A 161 -1.47 9.45 12.61
N GLY A 162 -1.38 8.93 13.84
CA GLY A 162 -2.44 9.07 14.85
C GLY A 162 -3.43 7.91 14.89
N GLU A 163 -4.72 8.21 14.91
CA GLU A 163 -5.80 7.26 15.14
C GLU A 163 -5.97 6.25 14.00
N LEU A 164 -6.52 5.08 14.33
CA LEU A 164 -6.82 3.99 13.39
C LEU A 164 -7.59 4.50 12.15
N GLY A 165 -7.14 4.10 10.98
CA GLY A 165 -7.69 4.50 9.68
C GLY A 165 -7.06 5.77 9.10
N ASN A 166 -6.23 6.50 9.87
CA ASN A 166 -5.54 7.68 9.33
C ASN A 166 -4.46 7.32 8.31
N ALA A 167 -3.82 6.14 8.42
CA ALA A 167 -2.88 5.69 7.41
C ALA A 167 -3.56 5.44 6.05
N LYS A 168 -4.81 4.93 6.05
CA LYS A 168 -5.62 4.80 4.82
C LYS A 168 -5.95 6.16 4.23
N LEU A 169 -6.34 7.13 5.08
CA LEU A 169 -6.62 8.49 4.65
C LEU A 169 -5.38 9.15 3.99
N VAL A 170 -4.21 9.04 4.63
CA VAL A 170 -2.94 9.54 4.08
C VAL A 170 -2.60 8.87 2.75
N LYS A 171 -2.74 7.54 2.65
CA LYS A 171 -2.49 6.81 1.40
C LYS A 171 -3.34 7.32 0.24
N ASN A 172 -4.63 7.49 0.47
CA ASN A 172 -5.54 7.98 -0.55
C ASN A 172 -5.28 9.45 -0.90
N ALA A 173 -4.94 10.31 0.08
CA ALA A 173 -4.51 11.68 -0.17
C ALA A 173 -3.27 11.74 -1.06
N MET A 174 -2.27 10.90 -0.80
CA MET A 174 -1.06 10.81 -1.64
C MET A 174 -1.37 10.32 -3.05
N ALA A 175 -2.30 9.39 -3.22
CA ALA A 175 -2.75 8.94 -4.54
C ALA A 175 -3.49 10.05 -5.31
N MET A 176 -4.39 10.77 -4.64
CA MET A 176 -5.11 11.92 -5.23
C MET A 176 -4.14 13.02 -5.69
N PHE A 177 -3.19 13.39 -4.82
CA PHE A 177 -2.16 14.37 -5.18
C PHE A 177 -1.33 13.91 -6.40
N ALA A 178 -0.84 12.67 -6.38
CA ALA A 178 -0.06 12.12 -7.49
C ALA A 178 -0.86 12.10 -8.81
N ALA A 179 -2.16 11.78 -8.77
CA ALA A 179 -3.01 11.75 -9.96
C ALA A 179 -3.10 13.11 -10.65
N VAL A 180 -3.32 14.19 -9.88
CA VAL A 180 -3.38 15.54 -10.43
C VAL A 180 -2.02 15.96 -11.00
N VAL A 181 -0.92 15.67 -10.30
CA VAL A 181 0.44 15.98 -10.77
C VAL A 181 0.75 15.25 -12.10
N HIS A 182 0.36 13.98 -12.23
CA HIS A 182 0.55 13.24 -13.50
C HIS A 182 -0.13 13.92 -14.68
N LEU A 183 -1.40 14.30 -14.52
CA LEU A 183 -2.15 14.94 -15.61
C LEU A 183 -1.58 16.30 -15.95
N THR A 184 -1.27 17.13 -14.95
CA THR A 184 -0.67 18.46 -15.17
C THR A 184 0.67 18.36 -15.91
N LEU A 185 1.52 17.40 -15.57
CA LEU A 185 2.79 17.18 -16.28
C LEU A 185 2.54 16.73 -17.73
N ALA A 186 1.60 15.83 -17.96
CA ALA A 186 1.27 15.36 -19.31
C ALA A 186 0.75 16.50 -20.20
N GLU A 187 -0.16 17.32 -19.70
CA GLU A 187 -0.70 18.50 -20.41
C GLU A 187 0.39 19.53 -20.70
N THR A 188 1.23 19.84 -19.70
CA THR A 188 2.34 20.77 -19.84
C THR A 188 3.36 20.28 -20.87
N CYS A 189 3.70 18.99 -20.88
CA CYS A 189 4.57 18.41 -21.89
C CYS A 189 3.97 18.53 -23.29
N ALA A 190 2.67 18.26 -23.45
CA ALA A 190 1.98 18.39 -24.74
C ALA A 190 1.99 19.84 -25.23
N TRP A 191 1.76 20.81 -24.34
CA TRP A 191 1.78 22.23 -24.66
C TRP A 191 3.19 22.70 -25.06
N LEU A 192 4.24 22.38 -24.28
CA LEU A 192 5.63 22.73 -24.58
C LEU A 192 6.10 22.12 -25.88
N LYS A 193 5.71 20.88 -26.19
CA LYS A 193 6.02 20.23 -27.45
C LYS A 193 5.44 20.98 -28.67
N LYS A 194 4.23 21.50 -28.55
CA LYS A 194 3.64 22.39 -29.58
C LYS A 194 4.42 23.70 -29.72
N GLY A 195 5.01 24.19 -28.64
CA GLY A 195 5.90 25.36 -28.63
C GLY A 195 7.36 25.08 -29.07
N GLY A 196 7.65 23.83 -29.51
CA GLY A 196 9.00 23.48 -30.02
C GLY A 196 9.99 23.00 -28.97
N LEU A 197 9.59 22.84 -27.69
CA LEU A 197 10.43 22.24 -26.64
C LEU A 197 10.18 20.75 -26.48
N SER A 198 11.26 19.98 -26.32
CA SER A 198 11.14 18.54 -26.06
C SER A 198 10.78 18.24 -24.62
N GLU A 199 10.16 17.08 -24.40
CA GLU A 199 9.86 16.57 -23.05
C GLU A 199 11.13 16.37 -22.22
N ASP A 200 12.25 16.00 -22.86
CA ASP A 200 13.54 15.82 -22.20
C ASP A 200 14.16 17.14 -21.73
N THR A 201 14.03 18.19 -22.56
CA THR A 201 14.41 19.56 -22.17
C THR A 201 13.62 20.00 -20.94
N PHE A 202 12.30 19.75 -20.93
CA PHE A 202 11.46 20.11 -19.79
C PHE A 202 11.82 19.31 -18.51
N ARG A 203 12.12 18.02 -18.63
CA ARG A 203 12.65 17.20 -17.54
C ARG A 203 13.93 17.82 -16.95
N THR A 204 14.86 18.26 -17.81
CA THR A 204 16.11 18.90 -17.37
C THR A 204 15.83 20.22 -16.63
N ILE A 205 14.87 21.03 -17.12
CA ILE A 205 14.47 22.28 -16.45
C ILE A 205 13.88 21.98 -15.07
N LEU A 206 12.97 21.02 -14.96
CA LEU A 206 12.37 20.63 -13.67
C LEU A 206 13.42 20.21 -12.66
N LYS A 207 14.41 19.39 -13.06
CA LYS A 207 15.54 18.97 -12.21
C LYS A 207 16.41 20.12 -11.71
N ASN A 208 16.43 21.23 -12.40
CA ASN A 208 17.21 22.42 -12.04
C ASN A 208 16.33 23.57 -11.52
N SER A 209 15.14 23.26 -11.04
CA SER A 209 14.15 24.20 -10.52
C SER A 209 13.71 23.85 -9.10
N GLN A 210 12.87 24.70 -8.51
CA GLN A 210 12.24 24.44 -7.21
C GLN A 210 11.21 23.28 -7.24
N GLN A 211 10.82 22.81 -8.43
CA GLN A 211 9.91 21.67 -8.63
C GLN A 211 10.65 20.33 -8.67
N ASP A 212 11.98 20.31 -8.47
CA ASP A 212 12.72 19.05 -8.44
C ASP A 212 12.21 18.12 -7.33
N SER A 213 11.78 16.95 -7.74
CA SER A 213 11.43 15.87 -6.82
C SER A 213 11.56 14.51 -7.49
N VAL A 214 11.89 13.48 -6.70
CA VAL A 214 11.98 12.09 -7.15
C VAL A 214 10.66 11.63 -7.81
N ALA A 215 9.52 12.08 -7.31
CA ALA A 215 8.21 11.73 -7.84
C ALA A 215 8.00 12.34 -9.23
N ILE A 216 8.28 13.63 -9.40
CA ILE A 216 8.17 14.34 -10.68
C ILE A 216 9.14 13.75 -11.70
N ASP A 217 10.41 13.55 -11.34
CA ASP A 217 11.41 12.98 -12.25
C ASP A 217 11.00 11.59 -12.76
N ARG A 218 10.42 10.76 -11.90
CA ARG A 218 9.91 9.44 -12.27
C ARG A 218 8.74 9.51 -13.26
N ILE A 219 7.82 10.45 -13.08
CA ILE A 219 6.72 10.67 -14.03
C ILE A 219 7.28 11.14 -15.37
N MET A 220 8.20 12.10 -15.34
CA MET A 220 8.85 12.61 -16.53
C MET A 220 9.65 11.53 -17.27
N GLU A 221 10.31 10.62 -16.55
CA GLU A 221 11.00 9.48 -17.17
C GLU A 221 10.04 8.59 -17.98
N ILE A 222 8.85 8.32 -17.44
CA ILE A 222 7.81 7.56 -18.16
C ILE A 222 7.38 8.31 -19.43
N ILE A 223 7.14 9.63 -19.32
CA ILE A 223 6.72 10.47 -20.44
C ILE A 223 7.79 10.50 -21.54
N VAL A 224 9.04 10.75 -21.18
CA VAL A 224 10.18 10.86 -22.11
C VAL A 224 10.49 9.51 -22.78
N SER A 225 10.57 8.44 -21.99
CA SER A 225 10.93 7.12 -22.51
C SER A 225 9.82 6.46 -23.32
N LYS A 226 8.58 6.93 -23.21
CA LYS A 226 7.36 6.33 -23.82
C LYS A 226 7.18 4.85 -23.48
N LYS A 227 7.84 4.36 -22.43
CA LYS A 227 7.73 2.99 -21.97
C LYS A 227 6.50 2.83 -21.07
N TYR A 228 5.34 2.96 -21.69
CA TYR A 228 4.08 2.69 -21.01
C TYR A 228 3.94 1.16 -20.86
N LYS A 229 4.04 0.68 -19.63
CA LYS A 229 3.65 -0.71 -19.36
C LYS A 229 2.11 -0.76 -19.36
N PRO A 230 1.49 -1.68 -20.12
CA PRO A 230 0.04 -1.91 -20.05
C PRO A 230 -0.26 -2.60 -18.71
N ARG A 231 -0.24 -1.85 -17.63
CA ARG A 231 -0.66 -2.29 -16.30
C ARG A 231 -2.01 -1.67 -16.01
N LYS A 232 -2.91 -2.46 -15.40
CA LYS A 232 -4.04 -1.87 -14.69
C LYS A 232 -3.50 -0.81 -13.75
N SER A 233 -3.79 0.45 -14.04
CA SER A 233 -3.39 1.55 -13.17
C SER A 233 -4.09 1.40 -11.83
N TRP A 234 -3.36 1.51 -10.73
CA TRP A 234 -3.92 1.56 -9.38
C TRP A 234 -4.61 2.90 -9.10
N MET A 235 -4.30 3.92 -9.93
CA MET A 235 -4.80 5.29 -9.74
C MET A 235 -6.31 5.38 -9.62
N PRO A 236 -7.15 4.84 -10.52
CA PRO A 236 -8.60 4.96 -10.38
C PRO A 236 -9.11 4.34 -9.08
N LYS A 237 -8.56 3.21 -8.65
CA LYS A 237 -8.98 2.57 -7.41
C LYS A 237 -8.66 3.45 -6.19
N ASP A 238 -7.40 3.85 -6.02
CA ASP A 238 -6.96 4.58 -4.84
C ASP A 238 -7.55 6.02 -4.82
N VAL A 239 -7.64 6.67 -6.00
CA VAL A 239 -8.31 7.98 -6.13
C VAL A 239 -9.82 7.86 -5.87
N GLY A 240 -10.45 6.78 -6.33
CA GLY A 240 -11.86 6.49 -6.06
C GLY A 240 -12.17 6.41 -4.58
N PHE A 241 -11.38 5.66 -3.81
CA PHE A 241 -11.50 5.61 -2.34
C PHE A 241 -11.35 7.00 -1.71
N GLY A 242 -10.38 7.81 -2.20
CA GLY A 242 -10.20 9.18 -1.72
C GLY A 242 -11.41 10.06 -1.98
N LEU A 243 -12.01 9.98 -3.18
CA LEU A 243 -13.21 10.75 -3.52
C LEU A 243 -14.43 10.31 -2.72
N ASP A 244 -14.60 9.01 -2.46
CA ASP A 244 -15.71 8.52 -1.64
C ASP A 244 -15.59 9.02 -0.20
N MET A 245 -14.40 8.97 0.40
CA MET A 245 -14.15 9.57 1.71
C MET A 245 -14.34 11.09 1.71
N ALA A 246 -13.93 11.80 0.65
CA ALA A 246 -14.14 13.24 0.54
C ALA A 246 -15.64 13.59 0.48
N ARG A 247 -16.46 12.79 -0.22
CA ARG A 247 -17.93 12.95 -0.23
C ARG A 247 -18.54 12.71 1.15
N GLU A 248 -18.10 11.66 1.87
CA GLU A 248 -18.55 11.39 3.24
C GLU A 248 -18.20 12.53 4.21
N MET A 249 -17.08 13.24 3.95
CA MET A 249 -16.63 14.39 4.73
C MET A 249 -17.17 15.75 4.21
N GLU A 250 -17.98 15.73 3.16
CA GLU A 250 -18.51 16.94 2.50
C GLU A 250 -17.43 17.90 1.98
N VAL A 251 -16.25 17.35 1.58
CA VAL A 251 -15.13 18.13 1.03
C VAL A 251 -15.18 18.12 -0.51
N PRO A 252 -15.37 19.27 -1.18
CA PRO A 252 -15.32 19.34 -2.64
C PRO A 252 -13.91 19.09 -3.19
N MET A 253 -13.77 18.18 -4.16
CA MET A 253 -12.48 17.80 -4.76
C MET A 253 -12.53 17.87 -6.31
N PRO A 254 -12.74 19.05 -6.92
CA PRO A 254 -13.00 19.15 -8.37
C PRO A 254 -11.83 18.68 -9.23
N PHE A 255 -10.59 19.03 -8.91
CA PHE A 255 -9.41 18.59 -9.69
C PHE A 255 -9.19 17.08 -9.59
N VAL A 256 -9.41 16.52 -8.42
CA VAL A 256 -9.28 15.07 -8.19
C VAL A 256 -10.39 14.31 -8.90
N ALA A 257 -11.62 14.84 -8.91
CA ALA A 257 -12.74 14.26 -9.64
C ALA A 257 -12.47 14.21 -11.14
N LEU A 258 -11.92 15.30 -11.72
CA LEU A 258 -11.50 15.34 -13.11
C LEU A 258 -10.38 14.31 -13.37
N ALA A 259 -9.36 14.28 -12.52
CA ALA A 259 -8.26 13.32 -12.64
C ALA A 259 -8.77 11.86 -12.61
N TYR A 260 -9.70 11.53 -11.72
CA TYR A 260 -10.34 10.22 -11.67
C TYR A 260 -10.99 9.85 -13.01
N GLN A 261 -11.77 10.76 -13.61
CA GLN A 261 -12.41 10.53 -14.90
C GLN A 261 -11.38 10.29 -16.01
N MET A 262 -10.32 11.09 -16.06
CA MET A 262 -9.28 10.96 -17.08
C MET A 262 -8.56 9.61 -16.99
N PHE A 263 -8.18 9.17 -15.80
CA PHE A 263 -7.58 7.84 -15.59
C PHE A 263 -8.57 6.71 -15.87
N SER A 264 -9.86 6.89 -15.58
CA SER A 264 -10.89 5.90 -15.88
C SER A 264 -11.10 5.73 -17.40
N ILE A 265 -11.09 6.83 -18.15
CA ILE A 265 -11.14 6.80 -19.62
C ILE A 265 -9.91 6.02 -20.16
N ALA A 266 -8.70 6.35 -19.67
CA ALA A 266 -7.47 5.69 -20.11
C ALA A 266 -7.42 4.19 -19.78
N GLN A 267 -8.21 3.70 -18.82
CA GLN A 267 -8.33 2.27 -18.54
C GLN A 267 -9.37 1.56 -19.41
N ALA A 268 -10.33 2.30 -19.94
CA ALA A 268 -11.41 1.75 -20.77
C ALA A 268 -11.03 1.62 -22.25
N THR A 269 -9.97 2.31 -22.68
CA THR A 269 -9.38 2.27 -24.03
C THR A 269 -8.16 1.34 -24.09
#